data_537f970df5c21c49723924a179beeae6
#
_entry.id   537f970df5c21c49723924a179beeae6
#
_cell.length_a   1.000
_cell.length_b   1.000
_cell.length_c   1.000
_cell.angle_alpha   90.00
_cell.angle_beta   90.00
_cell.angle_gamma   90.00
#
_symmetry.space_group_name_H-M   'P 1'
#
loop_
_entity.id
_entity.type
_entity.pdbx_description
1 polymer ?
#
loop_
_entity_poly.entity_id
_entity_poly.type
_entity_poly.pdbx_seq_one_letter_code
_entity_poly.pdbx_strand_id
1 'polypeptide(L)'
;MKILKDMEMKIVIIDNYDSFTYNLAHLVKELGAMVDVLRNDRFKMDELEKYDKILLSPGPGVPEEAGLLPDVIRTYSGKKPILGVCLGEQAIGQVFGGRLVNLSKVFHGVQTDIRLTEPDYIFRGLPEKIPVGRYHSWVVDMEGLPATLAVTAVSPEGQIMALKHRKYDVHGIQFHPESVLTPDGKQIMKNWLDGDGKDGINGAAYEGK
;
A
#
# COMPACT_ATOMS: atom_id res chain seq x y z
N MET A 1 -14.63 36.15 -5.98
CA MET A 1 -13.38 35.38 -6.15
C MET A 1 -13.19 34.58 -4.86
N LYS A 2 -13.70 33.32 -4.79
CA LYS A 2 -13.52 32.43 -3.65
C LYS A 2 -12.08 31.93 -3.68
N ILE A 3 -11.27 32.35 -2.73
CA ILE A 3 -9.98 31.75 -2.44
C ILE A 3 -10.33 30.39 -1.86
N LEU A 4 -10.27 29.34 -2.70
CA LEU A 4 -10.18 27.96 -2.23
C LEU A 4 -8.84 27.89 -1.49
N LYS A 5 -8.90 27.90 -0.16
CA LYS A 5 -7.78 27.59 0.68
C LYS A 5 -7.37 26.17 0.30
N ASP A 6 -6.22 26.00 -0.32
CA ASP A 6 -5.61 24.69 -0.54
C ASP A 6 -5.50 24.04 0.84
N MET A 7 -6.44 23.16 1.17
CA MET A 7 -6.34 22.35 2.38
C MET A 7 -5.26 21.32 2.07
N GLU A 8 -4.09 21.47 2.69
CA GLU A 8 -3.02 20.51 2.59
C GLU A 8 -3.53 19.13 3.04
N MET A 9 -3.37 18.13 2.17
CA MET A 9 -3.76 16.74 2.44
C MET A 9 -3.02 16.22 3.67
N LYS A 10 -3.76 15.66 4.63
CA LYS A 10 -3.22 15.12 5.86
C LYS A 10 -3.18 13.60 5.81
N ILE A 11 -1.98 13.05 5.87
CA ILE A 11 -1.74 11.60 5.85
C ILE A 11 -1.28 11.16 7.24
N VAL A 12 -1.83 10.06 7.72
CA VAL A 12 -1.25 9.33 8.85
C VAL A 12 -0.51 8.11 8.35
N ILE A 13 0.69 7.91 8.84
CA ILE A 13 1.43 6.66 8.70
C ILE A 13 1.32 5.88 9.99
N ILE A 14 0.77 4.68 9.93
CA ILE A 14 0.80 3.72 11.04
C ILE A 14 2.15 3.02 11.01
N ASP A 15 3.00 3.36 11.98
CA ASP A 15 4.35 2.83 12.11
C ASP A 15 4.35 1.48 12.82
N ASN A 16 4.70 0.44 12.09
CA ASN A 16 4.84 -0.92 12.60
C ASN A 16 6.26 -1.20 13.14
N TYR A 17 6.90 -0.18 13.74
CA TYR A 17 8.25 -0.28 14.31
C TYR A 17 9.31 -0.62 13.27
N ASP A 18 9.18 -0.05 12.08
CA ASP A 18 10.08 -0.28 10.96
C ASP A 18 11.04 0.87 10.72
N SER A 19 12.28 0.54 10.38
CA SER A 19 13.33 1.55 10.09
C SER A 19 13.05 2.35 8.81
N PHE A 20 12.26 1.82 7.87
CA PHE A 20 11.90 2.48 6.62
C PHE A 20 10.68 3.40 6.73
N THR A 21 9.97 3.39 7.86
CA THR A 21 8.78 4.25 8.07
C THR A 21 9.08 5.72 7.81
N TYR A 22 10.22 6.21 8.28
CA TYR A 22 10.59 7.62 8.08
C TYR A 22 11.01 7.93 6.65
N ASN A 23 11.52 6.96 5.89
CA ASN A 23 11.77 7.13 4.45
C ASN A 23 10.44 7.27 3.69
N LEU A 24 9.42 6.50 4.05
CA LEU A 24 8.06 6.68 3.53
C LEU A 24 7.50 8.05 3.89
N ALA A 25 7.65 8.48 5.16
CA ALA A 25 7.20 9.80 5.62
C ALA A 25 7.88 10.92 4.85
N HIS A 26 9.18 10.79 4.60
CA HIS A 26 9.94 11.75 3.81
C HIS A 26 9.44 11.85 2.37
N LEU A 27 9.24 10.68 1.72
CA LEU A 27 8.73 10.60 0.36
C LEU A 27 7.34 11.25 0.22
N VAL A 28 6.43 11.00 1.16
CA VAL A 28 5.07 11.59 1.15
C VAL A 28 5.12 13.10 1.39
N LYS A 29 5.98 13.58 2.30
CA LYS A 29 6.21 15.02 2.51
C LYS A 29 6.80 15.71 1.29
N GLU A 30 7.74 15.07 0.61
CA GLU A 30 8.34 15.59 -0.63
C GLU A 30 7.27 15.74 -1.73
N LEU A 31 6.23 14.93 -1.72
CA LEU A 31 5.07 15.02 -2.62
C LEU A 31 4.04 16.08 -2.20
N GLY A 32 4.28 16.82 -1.11
CA GLY A 32 3.48 17.96 -0.70
C GLY A 32 2.37 17.68 0.31
N ALA A 33 2.30 16.48 0.90
CA ALA A 33 1.32 16.17 1.94
C ALA A 33 1.87 16.45 3.35
N MET A 34 0.97 16.79 4.28
CA MET A 34 1.25 16.80 5.72
C MET A 34 1.24 15.36 6.25
N VAL A 35 2.24 14.98 7.03
CA VAL A 35 2.40 13.60 7.51
C VAL A 35 2.60 13.58 9.01
N ASP A 36 1.75 12.84 9.70
CA ASP A 36 1.96 12.39 11.07
C ASP A 36 2.32 10.90 11.07
N VAL A 37 3.20 10.49 11.98
CA VAL A 37 3.61 9.10 12.18
C VAL A 37 3.15 8.66 13.56
N LEU A 38 2.30 7.63 13.62
CA LEU A 38 1.76 7.09 14.86
C LEU A 38 2.17 5.61 14.99
N ARG A 39 2.73 5.24 16.13
CA ARG A 39 3.06 3.83 16.43
C ARG A 39 1.80 2.99 16.52
N ASN A 40 1.82 1.79 15.95
CA ASN A 40 0.65 0.91 15.79
C ASN A 40 -0.05 0.51 17.10
N ASP A 41 0.54 0.85 18.26
CA ASP A 41 0.04 0.57 19.60
C ASP A 41 -0.14 1.84 20.46
N ARG A 42 0.00 3.06 19.88
CA ARG A 42 0.10 4.32 20.62
C ARG A 42 -0.89 5.40 20.17
N PHE A 43 -2.09 5.04 19.78
CA PHE A 43 -3.14 5.98 19.43
C PHE A 43 -4.52 5.39 19.77
N LYS A 44 -5.53 6.24 19.82
CA LYS A 44 -6.92 5.82 19.85
C LYS A 44 -7.47 5.80 18.42
N MET A 45 -8.36 4.87 18.13
CA MET A 45 -8.88 4.67 16.78
C MET A 45 -9.54 5.95 16.21
N ASP A 46 -10.26 6.70 17.02
CA ASP A 46 -10.93 7.95 16.65
C ASP A 46 -9.97 9.10 16.32
N GLU A 47 -8.73 9.04 16.80
CA GLU A 47 -7.72 10.04 16.42
C GLU A 47 -7.39 10.02 14.92
N LEU A 48 -7.70 8.92 14.23
CA LEU A 48 -7.47 8.79 12.79
C LEU A 48 -8.52 9.53 11.94
N GLU A 49 -9.64 9.94 12.52
CA GLU A 49 -10.71 10.63 11.77
C GLU A 49 -10.26 11.95 11.12
N LYS A 50 -9.30 12.64 11.70
CA LYS A 50 -8.78 13.92 11.20
C LYS A 50 -7.89 13.84 9.95
N TYR A 51 -7.49 12.64 9.54
CA TYR A 51 -6.63 12.42 8.37
C TYR A 51 -7.45 12.08 7.14
N ASP A 52 -6.94 12.47 5.98
CA ASP A 52 -7.58 12.23 4.69
C ASP A 52 -7.30 10.81 4.19
N LYS A 53 -6.08 10.30 4.40
CA LYS A 53 -5.65 8.95 3.97
C LYS A 53 -4.79 8.29 5.04
N ILE A 54 -4.72 6.95 4.97
CA ILE A 54 -3.95 6.12 5.90
C ILE A 54 -2.92 5.31 5.11
N LEU A 55 -1.66 5.43 5.51
CA LEU A 55 -0.54 4.63 4.99
C LEU A 55 -0.09 3.65 6.09
N LEU A 56 -0.04 2.37 5.78
CA LEU A 56 0.40 1.33 6.69
C LEU A 56 1.84 0.97 6.34
N SER A 57 2.77 1.15 7.28
CA SER A 57 4.19 0.96 7.05
C SER A 57 4.59 -0.50 6.91
N PRO A 58 5.77 -0.80 6.37
CA PRO A 58 6.45 -2.06 6.63
C PRO A 58 6.59 -2.33 8.12
N GLY A 59 6.98 -3.54 8.49
CA GLY A 59 7.25 -3.91 9.86
C GLY A 59 7.80 -5.33 9.99
N PRO A 60 8.36 -5.68 11.15
CA PRO A 60 8.79 -7.04 11.45
C PRO A 60 7.60 -7.95 11.78
N GLY A 61 7.85 -9.26 11.78
CA GLY A 61 6.88 -10.27 12.19
C GLY A 61 5.73 -10.47 11.22
N VAL A 62 4.55 -10.67 11.77
CA VAL A 62 3.29 -10.93 11.05
C VAL A 62 2.21 -9.94 11.51
N PRO A 63 1.16 -9.71 10.69
CA PRO A 63 0.16 -8.68 11.00
C PRO A 63 -0.57 -8.86 12.33
N GLU A 64 -0.76 -10.10 12.80
CA GLU A 64 -1.42 -10.40 14.07
C GLU A 64 -0.65 -9.87 15.28
N GLU A 65 0.67 -9.67 15.14
CA GLU A 65 1.55 -9.14 16.18
C GLU A 65 1.73 -7.62 16.06
N ALA A 66 1.12 -6.98 15.07
CA ALA A 66 1.31 -5.56 14.74
C ALA A 66 0.30 -4.63 15.43
N GLY A 67 -0.02 -4.88 16.69
CA GLY A 67 -0.86 -3.99 17.51
C GLY A 67 -2.23 -3.73 16.88
N LEU A 68 -2.58 -2.45 16.68
CA LEU A 68 -3.88 -2.03 16.13
C LEU A 68 -3.96 -2.09 14.60
N LEU A 69 -2.91 -2.53 13.89
CA LEU A 69 -2.86 -2.53 12.43
C LEU A 69 -4.07 -3.22 11.78
N PRO A 70 -4.48 -4.46 12.18
CA PRO A 70 -5.66 -5.10 11.60
C PRO A 70 -6.96 -4.33 11.88
N ASP A 71 -7.08 -3.72 13.05
CA ASP A 71 -8.27 -2.96 13.45
C ASP A 71 -8.41 -1.65 12.70
N VAL A 72 -7.29 -0.98 12.36
CA VAL A 72 -7.27 0.19 11.48
C VAL A 72 -7.89 -0.18 10.12
N ILE A 73 -7.46 -1.29 9.53
CA ILE A 73 -7.97 -1.75 8.23
C ILE A 73 -9.48 -2.04 8.33
N ARG A 74 -9.92 -2.80 9.34
CA ARG A 74 -11.34 -3.13 9.54
C ARG A 74 -12.21 -1.89 9.73
N THR A 75 -11.71 -0.90 10.49
CA THR A 75 -12.47 0.30 10.86
C THR A 75 -12.59 1.29 9.71
N TYR A 76 -11.53 1.45 8.92
CA TYR A 76 -11.44 2.53 7.93
C TYR A 76 -11.59 2.08 6.48
N SER A 77 -11.60 0.78 6.18
CA SER A 77 -11.94 0.30 4.84
C SER A 77 -13.33 0.77 4.42
N GLY A 78 -13.41 1.41 3.27
CA GLY A 78 -14.63 2.03 2.75
C GLY A 78 -14.96 3.42 3.32
N LYS A 79 -14.15 3.94 4.26
CA LYS A 79 -14.28 5.29 4.81
C LYS A 79 -13.13 6.20 4.38
N LYS A 80 -11.92 5.65 4.28
CA LYS A 80 -10.70 6.38 3.92
C LYS A 80 -9.88 5.56 2.93
N PRO A 81 -9.18 6.21 2.00
CA PRO A 81 -8.15 5.54 1.20
C PRO A 81 -7.04 4.97 2.09
N ILE A 82 -6.68 3.70 1.84
CA ILE A 82 -5.64 2.98 2.58
C ILE A 82 -4.61 2.43 1.59
N LEU A 83 -3.34 2.64 1.86
CA LEU A 83 -2.24 1.95 1.18
C LEU A 83 -1.41 1.19 2.20
N GLY A 84 -1.24 -0.11 2.00
CA GLY A 84 -0.36 -0.95 2.81
C GLY A 84 0.95 -1.26 2.09
N VAL A 85 2.07 -1.12 2.79
CA VAL A 85 3.41 -1.44 2.27
C VAL A 85 3.98 -2.62 3.04
N CYS A 86 4.40 -3.66 2.35
CA CYS A 86 5.01 -4.88 2.88
C CYS A 86 4.12 -5.53 3.96
N LEU A 87 4.43 -5.40 5.24
CA LEU A 87 3.56 -5.87 6.34
C LEU A 87 2.14 -5.28 6.24
N GLY A 88 2.01 -4.01 5.83
CA GLY A 88 0.71 -3.36 5.62
C GLY A 88 -0.12 -4.04 4.51
N GLU A 89 0.50 -4.46 3.41
CA GLU A 89 -0.15 -5.24 2.35
C GLU A 89 -0.58 -6.62 2.86
N GLN A 90 0.29 -7.30 3.60
CA GLN A 90 0.00 -8.59 4.20
C GLN A 90 -1.18 -8.52 5.17
N ALA A 91 -1.24 -7.46 5.97
CA ALA A 91 -2.36 -7.19 6.87
C ALA A 91 -3.68 -6.97 6.11
N ILE A 92 -3.66 -6.25 4.99
CA ILE A 92 -4.82 -6.10 4.11
C ILE A 92 -5.26 -7.48 3.61
N GLY A 93 -4.34 -8.28 3.08
CA GLY A 93 -4.63 -9.63 2.62
C GLY A 93 -5.35 -10.48 3.66
N GLN A 94 -4.83 -10.52 4.90
CA GLN A 94 -5.39 -11.30 6.00
C GLN A 94 -6.74 -10.76 6.50
N VAL A 95 -6.88 -9.44 6.67
CA VAL A 95 -8.13 -8.83 7.16
C VAL A 95 -9.31 -9.15 6.25
N PHE A 96 -9.08 -9.23 4.95
CA PHE A 96 -10.11 -9.62 3.99
C PHE A 96 -10.25 -11.13 3.77
N GLY A 97 -9.55 -11.95 4.55
CA GLY A 97 -9.72 -13.40 4.59
C GLY A 97 -8.69 -14.21 3.79
N GLY A 98 -7.65 -13.55 3.27
CA GLY A 98 -6.47 -14.22 2.71
C GLY A 98 -5.57 -14.82 3.80
N ARG A 99 -4.62 -15.62 3.40
CA ARG A 99 -3.61 -16.19 4.30
C ARG A 99 -2.21 -15.81 3.83
N LEU A 100 -1.24 -15.90 4.74
CA LEU A 100 0.17 -15.66 4.45
C LEU A 100 0.91 -16.98 4.28
N VAL A 101 1.91 -16.94 3.42
CA VAL A 101 2.86 -18.05 3.21
C VAL A 101 4.28 -17.56 3.48
N ASN A 102 5.02 -18.32 4.28
CA ASN A 102 6.44 -18.07 4.48
C ASN A 102 7.23 -18.69 3.33
N LEU A 103 8.00 -17.86 2.64
CA LEU A 103 8.83 -18.29 1.52
C LEU A 103 10.09 -18.98 2.04
N SER A 104 10.54 -19.98 1.32
CA SER A 104 11.85 -20.62 1.58
C SER A 104 13.03 -19.69 1.31
N LYS A 105 12.82 -18.65 0.48
CA LYS A 105 13.81 -17.60 0.16
C LYS A 105 13.45 -16.31 0.86
N VAL A 106 14.44 -15.75 1.57
CA VAL A 106 14.34 -14.39 2.14
C VAL A 106 14.85 -13.39 1.10
N PHE A 107 14.03 -12.37 0.82
CA PHE A 107 14.47 -11.22 0.02
C PHE A 107 14.92 -10.12 0.98
N HIS A 108 16.11 -9.59 0.77
CA HIS A 108 16.67 -8.50 1.57
C HIS A 108 17.49 -7.55 0.69
N GLY A 109 16.84 -6.51 0.19
CA GLY A 109 17.47 -5.59 -0.74
C GLY A 109 17.69 -6.19 -2.14
N VAL A 110 16.72 -6.93 -2.64
CA VAL A 110 16.76 -7.56 -3.97
C VAL A 110 15.83 -6.82 -4.93
N GLN A 111 16.38 -6.31 -6.03
CA GLN A 111 15.57 -5.75 -7.11
C GLN A 111 15.00 -6.88 -7.97
N THR A 112 13.72 -6.80 -8.28
CA THR A 112 12.99 -7.78 -9.11
C THR A 112 12.07 -7.03 -10.06
N ASP A 113 12.02 -7.45 -11.33
CA ASP A 113 11.02 -6.96 -12.26
C ASP A 113 9.69 -7.66 -12.00
N ILE A 114 8.68 -6.90 -11.61
CA ILE A 114 7.33 -7.40 -11.42
C ILE A 114 6.47 -7.06 -12.64
N ARG A 115 5.42 -7.84 -12.86
CA ARG A 115 4.47 -7.63 -13.96
C ARG A 115 3.13 -7.16 -13.40
N LEU A 116 2.63 -6.03 -13.92
CA LEU A 116 1.29 -5.53 -13.64
C LEU A 116 0.26 -6.45 -14.33
N THR A 117 -0.82 -6.82 -13.63
CA THR A 117 -1.80 -7.82 -14.08
C THR A 117 -3.20 -7.27 -14.27
N GLU A 118 -3.68 -6.46 -13.35
CA GLU A 118 -4.98 -5.80 -13.41
C GLU A 118 -4.82 -4.27 -13.29
N PRO A 119 -5.64 -3.46 -13.96
CA PRO A 119 -5.59 -2.01 -13.83
C PRO A 119 -5.75 -1.57 -12.37
N ASP A 120 -4.86 -0.70 -11.95
CA ASP A 120 -4.89 -0.05 -10.65
C ASP A 120 -4.38 1.38 -10.81
N TYR A 121 -5.08 2.37 -10.27
CA TYR A 121 -4.72 3.76 -10.45
C TYR A 121 -3.36 4.12 -9.84
N ILE A 122 -2.91 3.38 -8.80
CA ILE A 122 -1.58 3.61 -8.22
C ILE A 122 -0.44 3.33 -9.21
N PHE A 123 -0.69 2.52 -10.25
CA PHE A 123 0.27 2.20 -11.33
C PHE A 123 0.04 3.01 -12.61
N ARG A 124 -0.82 4.03 -12.59
CA ARG A 124 -1.10 4.86 -13.76
C ARG A 124 0.18 5.47 -14.33
N GLY A 125 0.34 5.34 -15.65
CA GLY A 125 1.49 5.88 -16.37
C GLY A 125 2.76 5.05 -16.31
N LEU A 126 2.73 3.88 -15.63
CA LEU A 126 3.85 2.96 -15.58
C LEU A 126 3.76 1.88 -16.67
N PRO A 127 4.90 1.34 -17.13
CA PRO A 127 4.91 0.22 -18.07
C PRO A 127 4.42 -1.08 -17.41
N GLU A 128 4.09 -2.09 -18.24
CA GLU A 128 3.61 -3.40 -17.76
C GLU A 128 4.60 -4.10 -16.80
N LYS A 129 5.91 -3.85 -16.95
CA LYS A 129 6.95 -4.39 -16.07
C LYS A 129 7.72 -3.26 -15.42
N ILE A 130 7.87 -3.33 -14.09
CA ILE A 130 8.58 -2.34 -13.30
C ILE A 130 9.56 -3.02 -12.33
N PRO A 131 10.78 -2.46 -12.15
CA PRO A 131 11.72 -2.94 -11.14
C PRO A 131 11.31 -2.45 -9.75
N VAL A 132 11.32 -3.35 -8.77
CA VAL A 132 10.96 -3.04 -7.38
C VAL A 132 11.91 -3.66 -6.37
N GLY A 133 12.12 -2.98 -5.25
CA GLY A 133 12.92 -3.46 -4.12
C GLY A 133 12.11 -4.35 -3.18
N ARG A 134 12.62 -5.55 -2.92
CA ARG A 134 11.99 -6.56 -2.05
C ARG A 134 12.79 -6.75 -0.77
N TYR A 135 12.07 -6.81 0.38
CA TYR A 135 12.65 -6.98 1.73
C TYR A 135 11.74 -7.84 2.60
N HIS A 136 11.34 -9.02 2.11
CA HIS A 136 10.36 -9.85 2.80
C HIS A 136 10.65 -11.35 2.67
N SER A 137 10.09 -12.13 3.58
CA SER A 137 10.04 -13.61 3.54
C SER A 137 8.60 -14.14 3.60
N TRP A 138 7.63 -13.27 3.86
CA TRP A 138 6.20 -13.60 3.82
C TRP A 138 5.51 -12.92 2.65
N VAL A 139 4.49 -13.56 2.11
CA VAL A 139 3.61 -13.02 1.05
C VAL A 139 2.18 -13.43 1.32
N VAL A 140 1.23 -12.66 0.79
CA VAL A 140 -0.16 -13.11 0.67
C VAL A 140 -0.21 -14.28 -0.31
N ASP A 141 -0.86 -15.37 0.10
CA ASP A 141 -0.98 -16.58 -0.72
C ASP A 141 -1.92 -16.33 -1.90
N MET A 142 -1.46 -16.72 -3.09
CA MET A 142 -2.31 -16.69 -4.29
C MET A 142 -3.44 -17.72 -4.20
N GLU A 143 -3.16 -18.87 -3.57
CA GLU A 143 -4.15 -19.92 -3.40
C GLU A 143 -5.17 -19.54 -2.31
N GLY A 144 -6.45 -19.55 -2.67
CA GLY A 144 -7.52 -19.17 -1.74
C GLY A 144 -7.63 -17.67 -1.49
N LEU A 145 -7.05 -16.83 -2.36
CA LEU A 145 -7.24 -15.38 -2.26
C LEU A 145 -8.74 -15.05 -2.37
N PRO A 146 -9.32 -14.26 -1.44
CA PRO A 146 -10.74 -13.94 -1.46
C PRO A 146 -11.14 -13.17 -2.72
N ALA A 147 -12.34 -13.44 -3.24
CA ALA A 147 -12.86 -12.77 -4.44
C ALA A 147 -13.06 -11.25 -4.27
N THR A 148 -13.04 -10.75 -3.05
CA THR A 148 -13.07 -9.30 -2.73
C THR A 148 -11.77 -8.58 -3.04
N LEU A 149 -10.68 -9.33 -3.18
CA LEU A 149 -9.37 -8.81 -3.55
C LEU A 149 -9.05 -9.11 -5.02
N ALA A 150 -8.29 -8.23 -5.64
CA ALA A 150 -7.74 -8.40 -6.96
C ALA A 150 -6.21 -8.31 -6.90
N VAL A 151 -5.51 -9.18 -7.60
CA VAL A 151 -4.05 -9.13 -7.74
C VAL A 151 -3.72 -8.15 -8.86
N THR A 152 -2.97 -7.10 -8.54
CA THR A 152 -2.61 -6.04 -9.49
C THR A 152 -1.17 -6.10 -9.96
N ALA A 153 -0.31 -6.87 -9.26
CA ALA A 153 1.04 -7.20 -9.74
C ALA A 153 1.54 -8.54 -9.20
N VAL A 154 2.38 -9.21 -9.98
CA VAL A 154 3.02 -10.48 -9.61
C VAL A 154 4.52 -10.47 -9.89
N SER A 155 5.29 -11.21 -9.08
CA SER A 155 6.70 -11.48 -9.33
C SER A 155 6.89 -12.54 -10.45
N PRO A 156 8.12 -12.73 -10.98
CA PRO A 156 8.42 -13.82 -11.91
C PRO A 156 8.09 -15.21 -11.37
N GLU A 157 8.15 -15.37 -10.05
CA GLU A 157 7.81 -16.63 -9.36
C GLU A 157 6.29 -16.80 -9.14
N GLY A 158 5.47 -15.83 -9.57
CA GLY A 158 4.00 -15.86 -9.41
C GLY A 158 3.51 -15.42 -8.04
N GLN A 159 4.34 -14.81 -7.21
CA GLN A 159 3.96 -14.29 -5.90
C GLN A 159 3.21 -12.96 -6.05
N ILE A 160 2.24 -12.70 -5.18
CA ILE A 160 1.52 -11.43 -5.14
C ILE A 160 2.50 -10.32 -4.74
N MET A 161 2.63 -9.31 -5.59
CA MET A 161 3.45 -8.13 -5.35
C MET A 161 2.61 -6.86 -5.17
N ALA A 162 1.35 -6.89 -5.61
CA ALA A 162 0.37 -5.87 -5.28
C ALA A 162 -1.03 -6.45 -5.37
N LEU A 163 -1.91 -5.91 -4.54
CA LEU A 163 -3.33 -6.24 -4.52
C LEU A 163 -4.17 -4.99 -4.24
N LYS A 164 -5.45 -5.06 -4.58
CA LYS A 164 -6.43 -4.04 -4.21
C LYS A 164 -7.76 -4.67 -3.80
N HIS A 165 -8.53 -3.97 -2.99
CA HIS A 165 -9.91 -4.34 -2.73
C HIS A 165 -10.80 -3.89 -3.91
N ARG A 166 -11.71 -4.76 -4.37
CA ARG A 166 -12.54 -4.48 -5.57
C ARG A 166 -13.58 -3.38 -5.38
N LYS A 167 -13.94 -3.06 -4.13
CA LYS A 167 -14.98 -2.08 -3.80
C LYS A 167 -14.47 -0.86 -3.06
N TYR A 168 -13.49 -1.05 -2.16
CA TYR A 168 -12.97 0.01 -1.31
C TYR A 168 -11.65 0.54 -1.89
N ASP A 169 -11.35 1.80 -1.65
CA ASP A 169 -10.05 2.40 -1.98
C ASP A 169 -8.99 1.90 -0.97
N VAL A 170 -8.64 0.63 -1.12
CA VAL A 170 -7.66 -0.08 -0.30
C VAL A 170 -6.72 -0.83 -1.21
N HIS A 171 -5.44 -0.48 -1.14
CA HIS A 171 -4.38 -1.01 -1.96
C HIS A 171 -3.25 -1.55 -1.10
N GLY A 172 -2.57 -2.56 -1.58
CA GLY A 172 -1.38 -3.12 -0.95
C GLY A 172 -0.27 -3.35 -1.96
N ILE A 173 0.96 -3.05 -1.58
CA ILE A 173 2.18 -3.35 -2.32
C ILE A 173 3.16 -4.10 -1.42
N GLN A 174 3.67 -5.24 -1.88
CA GLN A 174 4.61 -6.07 -1.12
C GLN A 174 6.03 -5.51 -1.14
N PHE A 175 6.35 -4.71 -2.13
CA PHE A 175 7.64 -4.06 -2.31
C PHE A 175 7.70 -2.68 -1.63
N HIS A 176 8.88 -2.11 -1.56
CA HIS A 176 9.17 -0.85 -0.87
C HIS A 176 9.28 0.32 -1.86
N PRO A 177 8.27 1.22 -1.94
CA PRO A 177 8.29 2.35 -2.86
C PRO A 177 9.31 3.43 -2.46
N GLU A 178 9.74 3.46 -1.20
CA GLU A 178 10.75 4.38 -0.68
C GLU A 178 12.18 3.93 -0.96
N SER A 179 12.35 2.68 -1.42
CA SER A 179 13.67 2.12 -1.72
C SER A 179 14.24 2.67 -3.03
N VAL A 180 15.55 2.91 -3.04
CA VAL A 180 16.29 3.23 -4.27
C VAL A 180 16.20 2.12 -5.33
N LEU A 181 15.85 0.90 -4.92
CA LEU A 181 15.62 -0.24 -5.81
C LEU A 181 14.24 -0.22 -6.48
N THR A 182 13.41 0.77 -6.17
CA THR A 182 12.09 1.00 -6.78
C THR A 182 12.09 2.37 -7.47
N PRO A 183 12.64 2.50 -8.68
CA PRO A 183 12.78 3.79 -9.37
C PRO A 183 11.44 4.53 -9.55
N ASP A 184 10.35 3.79 -9.78
CA ASP A 184 9.00 4.33 -9.99
C ASP A 184 8.23 4.56 -8.68
N GLY A 185 8.86 4.34 -7.53
CA GLY A 185 8.21 4.45 -6.22
C GLY A 185 7.57 5.80 -5.96
N LYS A 186 8.25 6.89 -6.34
CA LYS A 186 7.72 8.25 -6.23
C LYS A 186 6.45 8.45 -7.06
N GLN A 187 6.40 7.89 -8.28
CA GLN A 187 5.22 7.96 -9.14
C GLN A 187 4.04 7.17 -8.56
N ILE A 188 4.30 5.97 -8.02
CA ILE A 188 3.30 5.13 -7.35
C ILE A 188 2.69 5.90 -6.17
N MET A 189 3.52 6.46 -5.29
CA MET A 189 3.05 7.24 -4.14
C MET A 189 2.28 8.49 -4.56
N LYS A 190 2.76 9.18 -5.60
CA LYS A 190 2.05 10.35 -6.16
C LYS A 190 0.67 9.96 -6.69
N ASN A 191 0.57 8.88 -7.45
CA ASN A 191 -0.70 8.38 -7.97
C ASN A 191 -1.68 8.06 -6.84
N TRP A 192 -1.21 7.43 -5.76
CA TRP A 192 -2.05 7.14 -4.60
C TRP A 192 -2.51 8.42 -3.88
N LEU A 193 -1.63 9.41 -3.73
CA LEU A 193 -1.99 10.70 -3.12
C LEU A 193 -3.02 11.45 -3.96
N ASP A 194 -2.86 11.49 -5.27
CA ASP A 194 -3.74 12.19 -6.21
C ASP A 194 -5.07 11.44 -6.45
N GLY A 195 -5.14 10.15 -6.16
CA GLY A 195 -6.35 9.34 -6.32
C GLY A 195 -7.48 9.81 -5.40
N ASP A 196 -8.69 9.95 -5.93
CA ASP A 196 -9.88 10.40 -5.20
C ASP A 196 -10.81 9.24 -4.80
N GLY A 197 -10.36 7.99 -4.97
CA GLY A 197 -11.13 6.77 -4.64
C GLY A 197 -12.29 6.49 -5.60
N LYS A 198 -12.54 7.34 -6.59
CA LYS A 198 -13.65 7.17 -7.55
C LYS A 198 -13.29 6.34 -8.75
N ASP A 199 -12.00 6.20 -9.04
CA ASP A 199 -11.49 5.43 -10.17
C ASP A 199 -11.64 3.90 -9.99
N GLY A 200 -11.99 3.44 -8.80
CA GLY A 200 -12.26 2.01 -8.51
C GLY A 200 -13.54 1.47 -9.13
N ILE A 201 -14.43 2.32 -9.64
CA ILE A 201 -15.76 1.91 -10.15
C ILE A 201 -15.84 1.99 -11.68
N ASN A 202 -14.98 2.75 -12.35
CA ASN A 202 -14.97 2.90 -13.80
C ASN A 202 -13.61 2.47 -14.36
N GLY A 203 -13.53 1.18 -14.73
CA GLY A 203 -12.38 0.65 -15.48
C GLY A 203 -12.22 1.36 -16.82
N ALA A 204 -11.43 2.42 -16.85
CA ALA A 204 -10.91 2.93 -18.11
C ALA A 204 -9.86 1.94 -18.62
N ALA A 205 -10.16 1.29 -19.74
CA ALA A 205 -9.26 0.40 -20.43
C ALA A 205 -7.90 1.09 -20.69
N TYR A 206 -6.82 0.37 -20.43
CA TYR A 206 -5.49 0.73 -20.93
C TYR A 206 -5.56 0.75 -22.46
N GLU A 207 -5.63 1.93 -23.05
CA GLU A 207 -5.31 2.10 -24.47
C GLU A 207 -3.79 2.06 -24.62
N GLY A 208 -3.29 0.89 -24.96
CA GLY A 208 -1.90 0.72 -25.38
C GLY A 208 -1.65 1.49 -26.67
N LYS A 209 -0.67 2.38 -26.62
CA LYS A 209 0.04 2.87 -27.80
C LYS A 209 1.48 2.46 -27.71
#